data_6fab2573bd9c32ad680f6f3cfacb9003
#
_entry.id   6fab2573bd9c32ad680f6f3cfacb9003
#
_cell.length_a   1.000
_cell.length_b   1.000
_cell.length_c   1.000
_cell.angle_alpha   90.00
_cell.angle_beta   90.00
_cell.angle_gamma   90.00
#
_symmetry.space_group_name_H-M   'P 1'
#
loop_
_entity.id
_entity.type
_entity.pdbx_description
1 polymer ?
#
loop_
_entity_poly.entity_id
_entity_poly.type
_entity_poly.pdbx_seq_one_letter_code
_entity_poly.pdbx_strand_id
1 'polypeptide(L)'
;MNLKSRTSLPILLGIVLMAIVGWSPVSRHNKSRVNKYLYVVVPGIRDYLEYGGHGILVYDITDNYKLVKRIPTGGLKENGTPSNVKGVAVSLSTNSIYITTLEALQRIDLATEKIVWEKKYEGGCDRLSISPDGKTIYLPTLEKEHWNVVNAETGEVIKQIFTNSGAHNTLYGPDGTQVYLAGLRTPTLGVSDTRTHEMIKQVGPFSSAVRPFTINGSQTLCYVNVNGLLGFEIGDLKTGAKLHHVEVAGFQQGPVKRHGCPSHGIGLTPDEKEVWLCDAFNQRMHIFDNTVMPPKQLASIELRDQPGWITFSLNGKHAYPSTGEIVDIKTRKIITTLKDEKGNPVMSEKVVEIHMSGTMAVKVGDQFGIGRVSKVK
;
A
#
# COMPACT_ATOMS: atom_id res chain seq x y z
N MET A 1 -81.20 -37.27 71.42
CA MET A 1 -79.81 -37.59 71.67
C MET A 1 -79.01 -37.10 70.46
N ASN A 2 -78.39 -35.96 70.61
CA ASN A 2 -77.81 -35.20 69.54
C ASN A 2 -76.25 -35.32 69.54
N LEU A 3 -75.67 -35.78 68.41
CA LEU A 3 -74.25 -35.69 68.14
C LEU A 3 -74.01 -34.54 67.18
N LYS A 4 -73.32 -33.55 67.63
CA LYS A 4 -72.83 -32.44 66.81
C LYS A 4 -71.52 -32.89 66.09
N SER A 5 -71.50 -32.80 64.77
CA SER A 5 -70.32 -32.93 63.93
C SER A 5 -69.57 -31.61 63.90
N ARG A 6 -68.30 -31.68 64.15
CA ARG A 6 -67.34 -30.57 63.95
C ARG A 6 -66.69 -30.73 62.58
N THR A 7 -66.91 -29.78 61.73
CA THR A 7 -66.19 -29.62 60.45
C THR A 7 -64.89 -28.89 60.67
N SER A 8 -63.80 -29.50 60.32
CA SER A 8 -62.47 -28.90 60.29
C SER A 8 -62.18 -28.32 58.91
N LEU A 9 -61.81 -27.03 58.87
CA LEU A 9 -61.37 -26.29 57.69
C LEU A 9 -59.89 -26.53 57.39
N PRO A 10 -59.44 -26.84 56.17
CA PRO A 10 -58.02 -26.94 55.87
C PRO A 10 -57.43 -25.57 55.55
N ILE A 11 -56.33 -25.23 56.20
CA ILE A 11 -55.52 -24.04 55.95
C ILE A 11 -54.69 -24.33 54.67
N LEU A 12 -54.96 -23.56 53.61
CA LEU A 12 -54.18 -23.58 52.38
C LEU A 12 -52.91 -22.71 52.57
N LEU A 13 -51.73 -23.34 52.66
CA LEU A 13 -50.44 -22.66 52.73
C LEU A 13 -50.01 -22.31 51.27
N GLY A 14 -50.18 -21.03 50.91
CA GLY A 14 -49.71 -20.53 49.60
C GLY A 14 -48.17 -20.35 49.60
N ILE A 15 -47.45 -21.17 48.84
CA ILE A 15 -46.02 -21.00 48.57
C ILE A 15 -45.91 -19.93 47.47
N VAL A 16 -45.42 -18.72 47.83
CA VAL A 16 -45.05 -17.67 46.87
C VAL A 16 -43.63 -18.01 46.33
N LEU A 17 -43.53 -18.54 45.11
CA LEU A 17 -42.27 -18.66 44.38
C LEU A 17 -41.84 -17.25 43.91
N MET A 18 -40.88 -16.63 44.57
CA MET A 18 -40.20 -15.47 44.01
C MET A 18 -39.23 -15.93 42.92
N ALA A 19 -39.56 -15.70 41.65
CA ALA A 19 -38.65 -15.83 40.51
C ALA A 19 -37.60 -14.75 40.62
N ILE A 20 -36.40 -15.11 41.04
CA ILE A 20 -35.21 -14.25 40.92
C ILE A 20 -34.82 -14.19 39.45
N VAL A 21 -35.24 -13.10 38.77
CA VAL A 21 -34.75 -12.76 37.43
C VAL A 21 -33.29 -12.33 37.59
N GLY A 22 -32.40 -13.27 37.38
CA GLY A 22 -30.95 -12.99 37.32
C GLY A 22 -30.66 -12.05 36.15
N TRP A 23 -30.37 -10.80 36.44
CA TRP A 23 -29.77 -9.89 35.46
C TRP A 23 -28.33 -10.36 35.19
N SER A 24 -28.13 -11.12 34.11
CA SER A 24 -26.79 -11.34 33.57
C SER A 24 -26.28 -10.00 33.01
N PRO A 25 -25.14 -9.49 33.47
CA PRO A 25 -24.58 -8.30 32.86
C PRO A 25 -24.25 -8.63 31.40
N VAL A 26 -24.94 -7.97 30.47
CA VAL A 26 -24.58 -7.98 29.06
C VAL A 26 -23.16 -7.41 29.01
N SER A 27 -22.19 -8.28 28.79
CA SER A 27 -20.80 -7.90 28.53
C SER A 27 -20.82 -6.94 27.33
N ARG A 28 -20.72 -5.65 27.59
CA ARG A 28 -20.46 -4.66 26.54
C ARG A 28 -19.12 -5.05 25.98
N HIS A 29 -19.10 -5.67 24.81
CA HIS A 29 -17.91 -5.80 24.00
C HIS A 29 -17.39 -4.39 23.78
N ASN A 30 -16.39 -4.01 24.55
CA ASN A 30 -15.65 -2.78 24.33
C ASN A 30 -15.03 -2.94 22.94
N LYS A 31 -15.64 -2.33 21.90
CA LYS A 31 -15.01 -2.26 20.58
C LYS A 31 -13.67 -1.61 20.80
N SER A 32 -12.59 -2.40 20.74
CA SER A 32 -11.24 -1.87 20.90
C SER A 32 -11.06 -0.71 19.93
N ARG A 33 -10.55 0.40 20.44
CA ARG A 33 -10.31 1.61 19.66
C ARG A 33 -9.36 1.26 18.51
N VAL A 34 -9.78 1.55 17.27
CA VAL A 34 -8.92 1.38 16.10
C VAL A 34 -8.11 2.66 15.91
N ASN A 35 -6.81 2.55 16.07
CA ASN A 35 -5.85 3.62 15.80
C ASN A 35 -5.43 3.58 14.34
N LYS A 36 -5.16 4.74 13.73
CA LYS A 36 -4.82 4.87 12.32
C LYS A 36 -3.44 5.47 12.20
N TYR A 37 -2.53 4.74 11.62
CA TYR A 37 -1.13 5.15 11.50
C TYR A 37 -0.65 5.16 10.06
N LEU A 38 0.22 6.13 9.74
CA LEU A 38 1.00 6.15 8.53
C LEU A 38 2.41 5.67 8.85
N TYR A 39 2.82 4.59 8.23
CA TYR A 39 4.16 4.01 8.34
C TYR A 39 4.99 4.49 7.17
N VAL A 40 6.10 5.15 7.46
CA VAL A 40 7.01 5.74 6.46
C VAL A 40 8.39 5.10 6.64
N VAL A 41 8.81 4.31 5.65
CA VAL A 41 10.06 3.57 5.72
C VAL A 41 11.19 4.39 5.10
N VAL A 42 12.28 4.57 5.83
CA VAL A 42 13.43 5.38 5.43
C VAL A 42 14.76 4.61 5.59
N PRO A 43 15.79 4.89 4.74
CA PRO A 43 15.79 5.83 3.63
C PRO A 43 14.97 5.31 2.45
N GLY A 44 13.95 6.04 2.05
CA GLY A 44 12.98 5.63 1.04
C GLY A 44 13.16 6.33 -0.32
N ILE A 45 14.15 7.21 -0.44
CA ILE A 45 14.61 7.85 -1.69
C ILE A 45 16.10 7.64 -1.76
N ARG A 46 16.56 6.72 -2.63
CA ARG A 46 17.95 6.30 -2.63
C ARG A 46 18.39 5.91 -1.21
N ASP A 47 19.63 6.09 -0.85
CA ASP A 47 20.18 5.93 0.51
C ASP A 47 20.39 7.29 1.21
N TYR A 48 19.57 8.29 0.87
CA TYR A 48 19.64 9.63 1.42
C TYR A 48 19.09 9.68 2.85
N LEU A 49 20.00 9.76 3.83
CA LEU A 49 19.66 9.76 5.25
C LEU A 49 19.08 11.10 5.74
N GLU A 50 19.33 12.19 5.03
CA GLU A 50 18.79 13.52 5.32
C GLU A 50 17.27 13.60 5.24
N TYR A 51 16.61 12.63 4.60
CA TYR A 51 15.15 12.59 4.44
C TYR A 51 14.42 11.75 5.49
N GLY A 52 14.96 11.66 6.70
CA GLY A 52 14.29 10.97 7.81
C GLY A 52 15.13 9.89 8.49
N GLY A 53 16.40 9.69 8.06
CA GLY A 53 17.31 8.74 8.67
C GLY A 53 17.07 7.29 8.25
N HIS A 54 17.04 6.36 9.23
CA HIS A 54 16.89 4.92 9.01
C HIS A 54 15.84 4.33 9.95
N GLY A 55 14.98 3.45 9.45
CA GLY A 55 13.93 2.76 10.19
C GLY A 55 12.53 3.03 9.65
N ILE A 56 11.51 2.80 10.46
CA ILE A 56 10.11 3.12 10.14
C ILE A 56 9.65 4.24 11.06
N LEU A 57 9.26 5.36 10.50
CA LEU A 57 8.59 6.44 11.22
C LEU A 57 7.08 6.18 11.23
N VAL A 58 6.47 6.22 12.41
CA VAL A 58 5.04 5.95 12.61
C VAL A 58 4.34 7.24 13.02
N TYR A 59 3.36 7.67 12.23
CA TYR A 59 2.60 8.91 12.45
C TYR A 59 1.14 8.61 12.76
N ASP A 60 0.56 9.29 13.75
CA ASP A 60 -0.88 9.21 14.05
C ASP A 60 -1.67 10.09 13.07
N ILE A 61 -2.45 9.45 12.19
CA ILE A 61 -3.29 10.14 11.20
C ILE A 61 -4.38 10.97 11.87
N THR A 62 -4.83 10.56 13.06
CA THR A 62 -5.94 11.22 13.78
C THR A 62 -5.48 12.40 14.61
N ASP A 63 -4.17 12.51 14.89
CA ASP A 63 -3.53 13.62 15.58
C ASP A 63 -2.63 14.43 14.62
N ASN A 64 -3.21 14.88 13.51
CA ASN A 64 -2.55 15.72 12.51
C ASN A 64 -1.17 15.19 12.05
N TYR A 65 -1.05 13.88 11.88
CA TYR A 65 0.19 13.21 11.47
C TYR A 65 1.37 13.48 12.41
N LYS A 66 1.09 13.56 13.71
CA LYS A 66 2.12 13.64 14.74
C LYS A 66 2.96 12.38 14.76
N LEU A 67 4.28 12.53 14.80
CA LEU A 67 5.20 11.41 14.97
C LEU A 67 4.97 10.75 16.33
N VAL A 68 4.74 9.45 16.32
CA VAL A 68 4.52 8.63 17.52
C VAL A 68 5.81 7.96 17.96
N LYS A 69 6.51 7.33 17.00
CA LYS A 69 7.74 6.56 17.28
C LYS A 69 8.50 6.25 16.00
N ARG A 70 9.73 5.75 16.21
CA ARG A 70 10.54 5.08 15.19
C ARG A 70 10.71 3.61 15.56
N ILE A 71 10.49 2.71 14.60
CA ILE A 71 10.77 1.27 14.72
C ILE A 71 12.10 1.00 14.03
N PRO A 72 13.09 0.38 14.73
CA PRO A 72 14.34 -0.03 14.12
C PRO A 72 14.13 -1.08 13.02
N THR A 73 14.94 -1.01 11.96
CA THR A 73 14.93 -1.99 10.87
C THR A 73 16.35 -2.52 10.62
N GLY A 74 16.44 -3.65 9.94
CA GLY A 74 17.67 -4.15 9.35
C GLY A 74 17.99 -3.44 8.03
N GLY A 75 18.52 -4.18 7.06
CA GLY A 75 18.83 -3.64 5.74
C GLY A 75 20.09 -2.79 5.73
N LEU A 76 21.11 -3.22 6.45
CA LEU A 76 22.41 -2.59 6.46
C LEU A 76 23.31 -3.20 5.37
N LYS A 77 24.10 -2.36 4.71
CA LYS A 77 25.21 -2.76 3.84
C LYS A 77 26.34 -3.39 4.68
N GLU A 78 27.30 -4.05 4.04
CA GLU A 78 28.44 -4.66 4.71
C GLU A 78 29.26 -3.67 5.56
N ASN A 79 29.31 -2.41 5.15
CA ASN A 79 29.99 -1.35 5.90
C ASN A 79 29.14 -0.76 7.05
N GLY A 80 28.00 -1.35 7.37
CA GLY A 80 27.09 -0.91 8.43
C GLY A 80 26.21 0.30 8.10
N THR A 81 26.33 0.88 6.90
CA THR A 81 25.45 2.00 6.49
C THR A 81 24.09 1.49 5.99
N PRO A 82 22.98 2.23 6.21
CA PRO A 82 21.68 1.84 5.71
C PRO A 82 21.65 1.69 4.18
N SER A 83 21.01 0.62 3.71
CA SER A 83 20.73 0.40 2.29
C SER A 83 19.45 1.12 1.87
N ASN A 84 19.36 1.48 0.59
CA ASN A 84 18.16 2.05 0.00
C ASN A 84 16.97 1.08 0.14
N VAL A 85 15.89 1.54 0.75
CA VAL A 85 14.62 0.79 0.82
C VAL A 85 13.92 0.88 -0.52
N LYS A 86 13.51 -0.27 -1.06
CA LYS A 86 12.92 -0.40 -2.40
C LYS A 86 11.41 -0.58 -2.37
N GLY A 87 10.86 -1.22 -1.35
CA GLY A 87 9.44 -1.47 -1.24
C GLY A 87 8.97 -1.75 0.18
N VAL A 88 7.67 -1.63 0.40
CA VAL A 88 6.98 -1.94 1.65
C VAL A 88 5.66 -2.64 1.37
N ALA A 89 5.32 -3.66 2.14
CA ALA A 89 4.02 -4.32 2.11
C ALA A 89 3.62 -4.77 3.52
N VAL A 90 2.34 -5.02 3.73
CA VAL A 90 1.82 -5.46 5.04
C VAL A 90 0.91 -6.65 4.85
N SER A 91 1.05 -7.64 5.73
CA SER A 91 0.18 -8.80 5.81
C SER A 91 -0.63 -8.78 7.09
N LEU A 92 -1.95 -8.86 6.94
CA LEU A 92 -2.86 -9.04 8.08
C LEU A 92 -2.76 -10.45 8.67
N SER A 93 -2.53 -11.47 7.83
CA SER A 93 -2.48 -12.88 8.28
C SER A 93 -1.25 -13.19 9.13
N THR A 94 -0.11 -12.56 8.83
CA THR A 94 1.12 -12.71 9.62
C THR A 94 1.32 -11.56 10.62
N ASN A 95 0.43 -10.58 10.65
CA ASN A 95 0.56 -9.35 11.43
C ASN A 95 1.94 -8.69 11.28
N SER A 96 2.44 -8.60 10.06
CA SER A 96 3.82 -8.19 9.80
C SER A 96 3.91 -7.16 8.69
N ILE A 97 4.94 -6.30 8.78
CA ILE A 97 5.39 -5.43 7.70
C ILE A 97 6.63 -6.05 7.04
N TYR A 98 6.64 -6.01 5.71
CA TYR A 98 7.73 -6.50 4.87
C TYR A 98 8.41 -5.33 4.18
N ILE A 99 9.72 -5.31 4.22
CA ILE A 99 10.53 -4.23 3.67
C ILE A 99 11.62 -4.83 2.78
N THR A 100 11.75 -4.35 1.56
CA THR A 100 12.88 -4.68 0.69
C THR A 100 13.91 -3.57 0.70
N THR A 101 15.17 -3.96 0.70
CA THR A 101 16.30 -3.11 0.36
C THR A 101 16.90 -3.53 -0.99
N LEU A 102 18.06 -3.03 -1.37
CA LEU A 102 18.73 -3.46 -2.61
C LEU A 102 19.08 -4.95 -2.62
N GLU A 103 19.32 -5.56 -1.44
CA GLU A 103 19.85 -6.91 -1.32
C GLU A 103 18.93 -7.89 -0.61
N ALA A 104 18.10 -7.39 0.31
CA ALA A 104 17.38 -8.22 1.26
C ALA A 104 15.90 -7.86 1.37
N LEU A 105 15.10 -8.87 1.73
CA LEU A 105 13.74 -8.72 2.24
C LEU A 105 13.74 -9.04 3.73
N GLN A 106 13.11 -8.20 4.54
CA GLN A 106 12.93 -8.41 5.96
C GLN A 106 11.45 -8.45 6.33
N ARG A 107 11.11 -9.30 7.32
CA ARG A 107 9.80 -9.37 7.98
C ARG A 107 9.92 -8.81 9.38
N ILE A 108 9.08 -7.86 9.74
CA ILE A 108 9.00 -7.25 11.06
C ILE A 108 7.60 -7.51 11.61
N ASP A 109 7.51 -8.11 12.80
CA ASP A 109 6.25 -8.34 13.49
C ASP A 109 5.69 -7.03 14.06
N LEU A 110 4.44 -6.71 13.76
CA LEU A 110 3.81 -5.44 14.16
C LEU A 110 3.42 -5.37 15.64
N ALA A 111 3.30 -6.53 16.31
CA ALA A 111 2.98 -6.55 17.74
C ALA A 111 4.21 -6.32 18.62
N THR A 112 5.33 -6.92 18.24
CA THR A 112 6.59 -6.83 18.99
C THR A 112 7.56 -5.79 18.45
N GLU A 113 7.34 -5.34 17.20
CA GLU A 113 8.19 -4.41 16.45
C GLU A 113 9.62 -4.93 16.23
N LYS A 114 9.78 -6.25 16.23
CA LYS A 114 11.07 -6.93 16.06
C LYS A 114 11.17 -7.58 14.69
N ILE A 115 12.38 -7.63 14.16
CA ILE A 115 12.70 -8.39 12.95
C ILE A 115 12.52 -9.87 13.28
N VAL A 116 11.63 -10.53 12.52
CA VAL A 116 11.42 -11.98 12.60
C VAL A 116 12.49 -12.71 11.78
N TRP A 117 12.75 -12.21 10.59
CA TRP A 117 13.83 -12.67 9.71
C TRP A 117 14.22 -11.60 8.71
N GLU A 118 15.46 -11.68 8.23
CA GLU A 118 16.00 -10.93 7.10
C GLU A 118 16.76 -11.90 6.20
N LYS A 119 16.45 -11.91 4.90
CA LYS A 119 17.04 -12.81 3.93
C LYS A 119 17.54 -12.04 2.70
N LYS A 120 18.75 -12.39 2.25
CA LYS A 120 19.30 -11.97 0.97
C LYS A 120 18.81 -12.90 -0.13
N TYR A 121 18.58 -12.34 -1.33
CA TYR A 121 18.15 -13.10 -2.51
C TYR A 121 19.12 -12.88 -3.64
N GLU A 122 19.37 -13.93 -4.41
CA GLU A 122 20.17 -13.83 -5.62
C GLU A 122 19.55 -12.82 -6.60
N GLY A 123 20.38 -11.93 -7.15
CA GLY A 123 19.94 -10.84 -8.00
C GLY A 123 19.40 -9.61 -7.26
N GLY A 124 19.42 -9.59 -5.92
CA GLY A 124 18.93 -8.49 -5.10
C GLY A 124 17.42 -8.40 -5.03
N CYS A 125 16.89 -7.26 -4.53
CA CYS A 125 15.46 -7.04 -4.33
C CYS A 125 15.04 -5.67 -4.86
N ASP A 126 13.80 -5.58 -5.34
CA ASP A 126 13.16 -4.33 -5.71
C ASP A 126 11.75 -4.23 -5.12
N ARG A 127 10.84 -3.50 -5.73
CA ARG A 127 9.53 -3.16 -5.19
C ARG A 127 8.59 -4.36 -5.20
N LEU A 128 8.44 -4.98 -4.04
CA LEU A 128 7.61 -6.16 -3.81
C LEU A 128 6.11 -5.83 -3.81
N SER A 129 5.30 -6.86 -4.00
CA SER A 129 3.88 -6.85 -3.67
C SER A 129 3.48 -8.14 -2.96
N ILE A 130 2.49 -8.06 -2.07
CA ILE A 130 1.99 -9.19 -1.30
C ILE A 130 0.56 -9.54 -1.71
N SER A 131 0.22 -10.82 -1.66
CA SER A 131 -1.14 -11.30 -1.93
C SER A 131 -2.17 -10.71 -0.96
N PRO A 132 -3.44 -10.56 -1.36
CA PRO A 132 -4.50 -10.07 -0.47
C PRO A 132 -4.70 -10.94 0.78
N ASP A 133 -4.42 -12.25 0.70
CA ASP A 133 -4.43 -13.15 1.86
C ASP A 133 -3.15 -13.06 2.72
N GLY A 134 -2.17 -12.28 2.28
CA GLY A 134 -0.93 -12.00 3.00
C GLY A 134 0.07 -13.16 3.06
N LYS A 135 -0.06 -14.19 2.23
CA LYS A 135 0.76 -15.40 2.31
C LYS A 135 1.87 -15.49 1.27
N THR A 136 1.71 -14.80 0.14
CA THR A 136 2.65 -14.89 -1.00
C THR A 136 3.15 -13.52 -1.38
N ILE A 137 4.46 -13.39 -1.52
CA ILE A 137 5.14 -12.18 -1.98
C ILE A 137 5.69 -12.42 -3.38
N TYR A 138 5.43 -11.50 -4.31
CA TYR A 138 6.15 -11.42 -5.56
C TYR A 138 7.25 -10.37 -5.40
N LEU A 139 8.49 -10.84 -5.46
CA LEU A 139 9.68 -10.08 -5.20
C LEU A 139 10.51 -9.97 -6.49
N PRO A 140 10.55 -8.80 -7.14
CA PRO A 140 11.43 -8.60 -8.28
C PRO A 140 12.88 -8.62 -7.83
N THR A 141 13.74 -9.19 -8.64
CA THR A 141 15.18 -8.97 -8.54
C THR A 141 15.51 -7.51 -8.91
N LEU A 142 16.69 -7.02 -8.50
CA LEU A 142 17.08 -5.64 -8.79
C LEU A 142 17.48 -5.50 -10.27
N GLU A 143 16.49 -5.18 -11.10
CA GLU A 143 16.62 -4.96 -12.55
C GLU A 143 17.21 -6.16 -13.32
N LYS A 144 17.10 -7.37 -12.76
CA LYS A 144 17.60 -8.62 -13.37
C LYS A 144 16.46 -9.32 -14.14
N GLU A 145 16.56 -10.63 -14.29
CA GLU A 145 15.81 -11.38 -15.30
C GLU A 145 14.50 -11.99 -14.77
N HIS A 146 14.31 -12.03 -13.45
CA HIS A 146 13.21 -12.78 -12.85
C HIS A 146 12.59 -12.13 -11.62
N TRP A 147 11.43 -12.63 -11.27
CA TRP A 147 10.76 -12.44 -9.98
C TRP A 147 10.85 -13.70 -9.15
N ASN A 148 11.13 -13.56 -7.86
CA ASN A 148 10.95 -14.63 -6.90
C ASN A 148 9.51 -14.60 -6.37
N VAL A 149 8.85 -15.75 -6.36
CA VAL A 149 7.61 -15.98 -5.62
C VAL A 149 8.01 -16.51 -4.26
N VAL A 150 7.69 -15.79 -3.19
CA VAL A 150 8.23 -16.04 -1.85
C VAL A 150 7.10 -16.35 -0.88
N ASN A 151 7.28 -17.34 -0.04
CA ASN A 151 6.41 -17.58 1.10
C ASN A 151 6.58 -16.46 2.14
N ALA A 152 5.51 -15.73 2.44
CA ALA A 152 5.57 -14.58 3.34
C ALA A 152 5.90 -14.98 4.79
N GLU A 153 5.53 -16.19 5.24
CA GLU A 153 5.83 -16.66 6.60
C GLU A 153 7.31 -16.97 6.78
N THR A 154 7.89 -17.71 5.83
CA THR A 154 9.25 -18.28 5.96
C THR A 154 10.32 -17.51 5.21
N GLY A 155 9.95 -16.72 4.19
CA GLY A 155 10.89 -16.07 3.29
C GLY A 155 11.53 -17.04 2.26
N GLU A 156 11.03 -18.25 2.13
CA GLU A 156 11.54 -19.21 1.16
C GLU A 156 11.00 -18.96 -0.24
N VAL A 157 11.84 -19.13 -1.27
CA VAL A 157 11.42 -19.05 -2.67
C VAL A 157 10.63 -20.28 -3.04
N ILE A 158 9.38 -20.07 -3.49
CA ILE A 158 8.48 -21.12 -3.96
C ILE A 158 8.71 -21.39 -5.45
N LYS A 159 8.86 -20.32 -6.24
CA LYS A 159 9.03 -20.37 -7.69
C LYS A 159 9.76 -19.12 -8.18
N GLN A 160 10.36 -19.21 -9.36
CA GLN A 160 10.92 -18.06 -10.08
C GLN A 160 10.18 -17.88 -11.41
N ILE A 161 9.93 -16.62 -11.80
CA ILE A 161 9.28 -16.26 -13.06
C ILE A 161 10.29 -15.47 -13.89
N PHE A 162 10.81 -16.10 -14.92
CA PHE A 162 11.79 -15.48 -15.84
C PHE A 162 11.06 -14.73 -16.95
N THR A 163 11.33 -13.43 -17.05
CA THR A 163 10.74 -12.57 -18.10
C THR A 163 11.81 -11.89 -18.93
N ASN A 164 13.05 -11.84 -18.47
CA ASN A 164 14.18 -11.12 -19.08
C ASN A 164 13.91 -9.62 -19.34
N SER A 165 12.92 -9.06 -18.62
CA SER A 165 12.43 -7.70 -18.83
C SER A 165 13.11 -6.65 -17.94
N GLY A 166 14.04 -7.05 -17.06
CA GLY A 166 14.62 -6.15 -16.05
C GLY A 166 13.62 -5.91 -14.90
N ALA A 167 13.40 -6.94 -14.07
CA ALA A 167 12.40 -6.97 -13.01
C ALA A 167 12.48 -5.76 -12.08
N HIS A 168 11.39 -5.02 -11.88
CA HIS A 168 11.40 -3.75 -11.15
C HIS A 168 10.16 -3.54 -10.27
N ASN A 169 9.01 -3.25 -10.85
CA ASN A 169 7.77 -2.99 -10.11
C ASN A 169 6.81 -4.16 -10.19
N THR A 170 6.16 -4.46 -9.08
CA THR A 170 5.23 -5.57 -8.95
C THR A 170 3.96 -5.09 -8.26
N LEU A 171 2.79 -5.45 -8.80
CA LEU A 171 1.52 -5.12 -8.21
C LEU A 171 0.61 -6.34 -8.20
N TYR A 172 0.19 -6.76 -7.02
CA TYR A 172 -0.79 -7.82 -6.83
C TYR A 172 -2.20 -7.29 -7.10
N GLY A 173 -2.97 -7.98 -7.92
CA GLY A 173 -4.36 -7.61 -8.18
C GLY A 173 -5.22 -7.75 -6.91
N PRO A 174 -6.17 -6.81 -6.66
CA PRO A 174 -7.00 -6.83 -5.46
C PRO A 174 -7.84 -8.09 -5.24
N ASP A 175 -8.19 -8.81 -6.32
CA ASP A 175 -8.93 -10.07 -6.24
C ASP A 175 -8.03 -11.30 -5.98
N GLY A 176 -6.71 -11.10 -5.99
CA GLY A 176 -5.73 -12.15 -5.73
C GLY A 176 -5.48 -13.12 -6.87
N THR A 177 -6.08 -12.94 -8.05
CA THR A 177 -5.97 -13.90 -9.17
C THR A 177 -4.81 -13.64 -10.10
N GLN A 178 -4.33 -12.39 -10.17
CA GLN A 178 -3.27 -11.96 -11.09
C GLN A 178 -2.25 -11.07 -10.38
N VAL A 179 -1.02 -11.08 -10.90
CA VAL A 179 0.05 -10.16 -10.55
C VAL A 179 0.56 -9.49 -11.81
N TYR A 180 0.81 -8.19 -11.71
CA TYR A 180 1.29 -7.35 -12.79
C TYR A 180 2.77 -7.06 -12.59
N LEU A 181 3.57 -7.29 -13.63
CA LEU A 181 5.02 -7.32 -13.58
C LEU A 181 5.60 -6.32 -14.59
N ALA A 182 6.19 -5.23 -14.10
CA ALA A 182 6.83 -4.23 -14.95
C ALA A 182 8.34 -4.34 -14.88
N GLY A 183 8.96 -4.46 -16.04
CA GLY A 183 10.41 -4.49 -16.21
C GLY A 183 10.93 -3.28 -16.97
N LEU A 184 12.14 -2.83 -16.63
CA LEU A 184 12.74 -1.61 -17.17
C LEU A 184 13.24 -1.72 -18.62
N ARG A 185 13.21 -2.94 -19.23
CA ARG A 185 13.78 -3.20 -20.55
C ARG A 185 12.74 -3.44 -21.63
N THR A 186 11.47 -3.52 -21.27
CA THR A 186 10.41 -3.86 -22.23
C THR A 186 9.28 -2.85 -22.20
N PRO A 187 8.66 -2.55 -23.37
CA PRO A 187 7.50 -1.66 -23.44
C PRO A 187 6.18 -2.38 -23.13
N THR A 188 6.23 -3.44 -22.32
CA THR A 188 5.04 -4.24 -21.99
C THR A 188 4.93 -4.46 -20.49
N LEU A 189 3.70 -4.50 -20.00
CA LEU A 189 3.35 -4.92 -18.65
C LEU A 189 2.99 -6.41 -18.69
N GLY A 190 3.75 -7.24 -17.96
CA GLY A 190 3.46 -8.67 -17.84
C GLY A 190 2.29 -8.92 -16.90
N VAL A 191 1.53 -9.98 -17.15
CA VAL A 191 0.46 -10.49 -16.29
C VAL A 191 0.73 -11.95 -15.97
N SER A 192 0.83 -12.29 -14.69
CA SER A 192 1.03 -13.65 -14.19
C SER A 192 -0.23 -14.13 -13.47
N ASP A 193 -0.58 -15.41 -13.67
CA ASP A 193 -1.60 -16.13 -12.90
C ASP A 193 -1.02 -16.52 -11.53
N THR A 194 -1.73 -16.23 -10.44
CA THR A 194 -1.22 -16.43 -9.08
C THR A 194 -1.31 -17.89 -8.61
N ARG A 195 -2.12 -18.71 -9.26
CA ARG A 195 -2.28 -20.13 -8.94
C ARG A 195 -1.16 -20.98 -9.55
N THR A 196 -0.74 -20.65 -10.79
CA THR A 196 0.33 -21.37 -11.50
C THR A 196 1.68 -20.68 -11.38
N HIS A 197 1.69 -19.39 -11.04
CA HIS A 197 2.85 -18.51 -11.06
C HIS A 197 3.51 -18.44 -12.44
N GLU A 198 2.71 -18.41 -13.50
CA GLU A 198 3.18 -18.34 -14.88
C GLU A 198 2.67 -17.09 -15.59
N MET A 199 3.48 -16.61 -16.51
CA MET A 199 3.08 -15.51 -17.40
C MET A 199 1.95 -15.97 -18.30
N ILE A 200 0.81 -15.24 -18.30
CA ILE A 200 -0.37 -15.58 -19.10
C ILE A 200 -0.62 -14.59 -20.25
N LYS A 201 -0.13 -13.35 -20.11
CA LYS A 201 -0.22 -12.34 -21.18
C LYS A 201 0.73 -11.17 -20.96
N GLN A 202 0.80 -10.30 -21.96
CA GLN A 202 1.42 -8.98 -21.89
C GLN A 202 0.42 -7.91 -22.35
N VAL A 203 0.55 -6.71 -21.78
CA VAL A 203 -0.23 -5.52 -22.14
C VAL A 203 0.70 -4.50 -22.75
N GLY A 204 0.32 -3.95 -23.90
CA GLY A 204 1.12 -3.03 -24.71
C GLY A 204 1.19 -3.49 -26.18
N PRO A 205 2.20 -3.08 -26.97
CA PRO A 205 3.35 -2.30 -26.52
C PRO A 205 3.00 -0.85 -26.20
N PHE A 206 3.57 -0.34 -25.12
CA PHE A 206 3.57 1.08 -24.78
C PHE A 206 4.66 1.80 -25.59
N SER A 207 4.71 3.15 -25.50
CA SER A 207 5.67 3.94 -26.29
C SER A 207 7.14 3.73 -25.88
N SER A 208 7.39 3.28 -24.65
CA SER A 208 8.72 2.96 -24.15
C SER A 208 8.64 1.97 -22.99
N ALA A 209 9.79 1.61 -22.38
CA ALA A 209 9.84 0.71 -21.23
C ALA A 209 8.98 1.22 -20.09
N VAL A 210 8.23 0.28 -19.49
CA VAL A 210 7.28 0.56 -18.42
C VAL A 210 8.03 0.94 -17.12
N ARG A 211 7.61 2.02 -16.55
CA ARG A 211 8.06 2.52 -15.23
C ARG A 211 7.00 2.20 -14.18
N PRO A 212 6.97 2.87 -13.01
CA PRO A 212 5.90 2.66 -12.06
C PRO A 212 4.51 2.77 -12.70
N PHE A 213 3.60 1.98 -12.22
CA PHE A 213 2.24 1.89 -12.72
C PHE A 213 1.25 1.63 -11.60
N THR A 214 -0.03 1.83 -11.90
CA THR A 214 -1.15 1.43 -11.05
C THR A 214 -2.25 0.80 -11.90
N ILE A 215 -3.26 0.22 -11.23
CA ILE A 215 -4.43 -0.38 -11.87
C ILE A 215 -5.71 0.10 -11.19
N ASN A 216 -6.82 0.02 -11.90
CA ASN A 216 -8.12 0.22 -11.27
C ASN A 216 -8.54 -1.02 -10.45
N GLY A 217 -9.41 -0.85 -9.46
CA GLY A 217 -9.82 -1.91 -8.55
C GLY A 217 -10.59 -3.05 -9.21
N SER A 218 -11.24 -2.78 -10.36
CA SER A 218 -11.90 -3.80 -11.17
C SER A 218 -10.93 -4.59 -12.07
N GLN A 219 -9.62 -4.25 -12.06
CA GLN A 219 -8.56 -4.89 -12.84
C GLN A 219 -8.88 -4.95 -14.35
N THR A 220 -9.39 -3.87 -14.88
CA THR A 220 -9.69 -3.72 -16.31
C THR A 220 -8.73 -2.79 -17.04
N LEU A 221 -8.15 -1.83 -16.31
CA LEU A 221 -7.24 -0.83 -16.85
C LEU A 221 -5.95 -0.76 -16.03
N CYS A 222 -4.83 -0.57 -16.71
CA CYS A 222 -3.56 -0.14 -16.12
C CYS A 222 -3.20 1.26 -16.59
N TYR A 223 -2.58 2.03 -15.71
CA TYR A 223 -2.05 3.37 -15.94
C TYR A 223 -0.55 3.30 -15.74
N VAL A 224 0.23 3.48 -16.79
CA VAL A 224 1.66 3.23 -16.79
C VAL A 224 2.45 4.48 -17.12
N ASN A 225 3.48 4.76 -16.33
CA ASN A 225 4.53 5.69 -16.73
C ASN A 225 5.49 4.98 -17.67
N VAL A 226 6.06 5.70 -18.61
CA VAL A 226 7.05 5.18 -19.55
C VAL A 226 8.25 6.11 -19.64
N ASN A 227 9.38 5.58 -20.08
CA ASN A 227 10.57 6.40 -20.28
C ASN A 227 10.32 7.51 -21.32
N GLY A 228 10.84 8.70 -21.03
CA GLY A 228 10.80 9.84 -21.95
C GLY A 228 9.46 10.55 -22.06
N LEU A 229 8.43 10.16 -21.31
CA LEU A 229 7.12 10.79 -21.33
C LEU A 229 6.88 11.58 -20.02
N LEU A 230 6.61 12.87 -20.14
CA LEU A 230 5.96 13.65 -19.09
C LEU A 230 4.44 13.44 -19.24
N GLY A 231 3.93 12.41 -18.61
CA GLY A 231 2.59 11.89 -18.81
C GLY A 231 2.48 10.41 -18.45
N PHE A 232 1.45 9.75 -18.99
CA PHE A 232 1.21 8.33 -18.77
C PHE A 232 0.45 7.71 -19.95
N GLU A 233 0.48 6.39 -20.02
CA GLU A 233 -0.32 5.63 -20.98
C GLU A 233 -1.30 4.69 -20.28
N ILE A 234 -2.38 4.32 -20.97
CA ILE A 234 -3.43 3.45 -20.44
C ILE A 234 -3.49 2.19 -21.30
N GLY A 235 -3.52 1.04 -20.63
CA GLY A 235 -3.71 -0.26 -21.24
C GLY A 235 -4.95 -0.97 -20.75
N ASP A 236 -5.56 -1.76 -21.62
CA ASP A 236 -6.66 -2.67 -21.33
C ASP A 236 -6.10 -3.99 -20.83
N LEU A 237 -6.35 -4.32 -19.56
CA LEU A 237 -5.88 -5.56 -18.94
C LEU A 237 -6.59 -6.80 -19.46
N LYS A 238 -7.77 -6.65 -20.09
CA LYS A 238 -8.50 -7.77 -20.66
C LYS A 238 -7.98 -8.14 -22.04
N THR A 239 -7.87 -7.15 -22.94
CA THR A 239 -7.45 -7.36 -24.33
C THR A 239 -5.94 -7.37 -24.51
N GLY A 240 -5.19 -6.74 -23.62
CA GLY A 240 -3.76 -6.51 -23.73
C GLY A 240 -3.37 -5.30 -24.58
N ALA A 241 -4.33 -4.55 -25.11
CA ALA A 241 -4.06 -3.42 -25.98
C ALA A 241 -3.72 -2.13 -25.20
N LYS A 242 -2.80 -1.31 -25.74
CA LYS A 242 -2.68 0.10 -25.35
C LYS A 242 -3.90 0.86 -25.87
N LEU A 243 -4.54 1.65 -24.99
CA LEU A 243 -5.74 2.42 -25.33
C LEU A 243 -5.43 3.91 -25.55
N HIS A 244 -4.71 4.54 -24.64
CA HIS A 244 -4.52 5.98 -24.63
C HIS A 244 -3.09 6.37 -24.29
N HIS A 245 -2.70 7.54 -24.80
CA HIS A 245 -1.49 8.28 -24.49
C HIS A 245 -1.91 9.65 -23.96
N VAL A 246 -1.44 10.04 -22.77
CA VAL A 246 -1.84 11.26 -22.07
C VAL A 246 -0.59 12.04 -21.68
N GLU A 247 -0.47 13.26 -22.20
CA GLU A 247 0.61 14.18 -21.87
C GLU A 247 0.18 15.23 -20.85
N VAL A 248 1.15 15.73 -20.05
CA VAL A 248 0.95 16.87 -19.18
C VAL A 248 0.98 18.14 -20.02
N ALA A 249 -0.07 18.95 -19.93
CA ALA A 249 -0.15 20.23 -20.60
C ALA A 249 0.42 21.37 -19.75
N GLY A 250 1.05 22.35 -20.40
CA GLY A 250 1.53 23.59 -19.77
C GLY A 250 2.87 23.47 -19.01
N PHE A 251 3.53 22.32 -19.08
CA PHE A 251 4.82 22.05 -18.45
C PHE A 251 5.80 21.42 -19.43
N GLN A 252 7.08 21.75 -19.28
CA GLN A 252 8.13 21.18 -20.11
C GLN A 252 8.86 20.07 -19.37
N GLN A 253 9.22 19.03 -20.10
CA GLN A 253 10.10 17.98 -19.59
C GLN A 253 11.52 18.55 -19.38
N GLY A 254 12.17 18.15 -18.30
CA GLY A 254 13.53 18.54 -17.98
C GLY A 254 14.30 17.45 -17.25
N PRO A 255 15.54 17.72 -16.85
CA PRO A 255 16.41 16.74 -16.20
C PRO A 255 15.85 16.29 -14.85
N VAL A 256 15.92 14.98 -14.60
CA VAL A 256 15.47 14.36 -13.36
C VAL A 256 16.68 13.88 -12.56
N LYS A 257 16.79 14.27 -11.30
CA LYS A 257 17.95 13.96 -10.45
C LYS A 257 17.90 12.56 -9.82
N ARG A 258 16.70 12.10 -9.44
CA ARG A 258 16.53 10.91 -8.57
C ARG A 258 15.82 9.75 -9.23
N HIS A 259 15.01 10.03 -10.22
CA HIS A 259 14.13 9.08 -10.90
C HIS A 259 14.58 8.90 -12.35
N GLY A 260 14.38 7.72 -12.92
CA GLY A 260 14.86 7.43 -14.27
C GLY A 260 13.90 7.88 -15.39
N CYS A 261 12.82 8.59 -15.08
CA CYS A 261 11.83 9.07 -16.05
C CYS A 261 11.18 10.38 -15.56
N PRO A 262 10.62 11.19 -16.46
CA PRO A 262 9.99 12.48 -16.13
C PRO A 262 8.84 12.33 -15.14
N SER A 263 7.92 11.36 -15.40
CA SER A 263 6.83 10.97 -14.52
C SER A 263 7.16 9.62 -13.90
N HIS A 264 7.47 9.57 -12.59
CA HIS A 264 7.84 8.32 -11.94
C HIS A 264 6.67 7.73 -11.13
N GLY A 265 6.00 8.51 -10.28
CA GLY A 265 4.87 8.04 -9.49
C GLY A 265 3.52 8.32 -10.17
N ILE A 266 2.60 7.35 -10.10
CA ILE A 266 1.23 7.47 -10.57
C ILE A 266 0.30 6.69 -9.62
N GLY A 267 -0.91 7.21 -9.37
CA GLY A 267 -1.91 6.54 -8.55
C GLY A 267 -3.32 7.02 -8.88
N LEU A 268 -4.29 6.16 -8.60
CA LEU A 268 -5.71 6.46 -8.65
C LEU A 268 -6.21 6.85 -7.25
N THR A 269 -7.05 7.88 -7.18
CA THR A 269 -7.82 8.10 -5.95
C THR A 269 -8.64 6.84 -5.62
N PRO A 270 -8.94 6.56 -4.33
CA PRO A 270 -9.69 5.35 -3.97
C PRO A 270 -11.06 5.20 -4.65
N ASP A 271 -11.70 6.31 -5.05
CA ASP A 271 -12.96 6.33 -5.81
C ASP A 271 -12.73 6.32 -7.34
N GLU A 272 -11.46 6.27 -7.78
CA GLU A 272 -11.01 6.23 -9.17
C GLU A 272 -11.41 7.42 -10.06
N LYS A 273 -11.89 8.49 -9.45
CA LYS A 273 -12.29 9.68 -10.21
C LYS A 273 -11.13 10.52 -10.69
N GLU A 274 -9.97 10.38 -10.07
CA GLU A 274 -8.78 11.14 -10.43
C GLU A 274 -7.56 10.22 -10.57
N VAL A 275 -6.70 10.53 -11.56
CA VAL A 275 -5.32 10.04 -11.68
C VAL A 275 -4.40 11.15 -11.17
N TRP A 276 -3.50 10.83 -10.26
CA TRP A 276 -2.48 11.73 -9.76
C TRP A 276 -1.10 11.29 -10.26
N LEU A 277 -0.36 12.20 -10.87
CA LEU A 277 0.90 11.94 -11.57
C LEU A 277 2.02 12.83 -11.05
N CYS A 278 3.15 12.22 -10.69
CA CYS A 278 4.36 12.94 -10.28
C CYS A 278 5.08 13.55 -11.49
N ASP A 279 5.49 14.81 -11.36
CA ASP A 279 6.43 15.49 -12.25
C ASP A 279 7.65 15.93 -11.45
N ALA A 280 8.75 15.21 -11.62
CA ALA A 280 9.94 15.43 -10.82
C ALA A 280 10.64 16.75 -11.16
N PHE A 281 10.79 17.06 -12.44
CA PHE A 281 11.51 18.28 -12.85
C PHE A 281 10.81 19.57 -12.41
N ASN A 282 9.50 19.65 -12.65
CA ASN A 282 8.71 20.83 -12.30
C ASN A 282 8.26 20.85 -10.83
N GLN A 283 8.58 19.80 -10.03
CA GLN A 283 8.19 19.68 -8.62
C GLN A 283 6.66 19.80 -8.45
N ARG A 284 5.92 19.00 -9.27
CA ARG A 284 4.45 19.06 -9.33
C ARG A 284 3.81 17.70 -9.13
N MET A 285 2.61 17.74 -8.62
CA MET A 285 1.64 16.66 -8.71
C MET A 285 0.54 17.10 -9.68
N HIS A 286 0.45 16.46 -10.83
CA HIS A 286 -0.62 16.72 -11.80
C HIS A 286 -1.82 15.84 -11.53
N ILE A 287 -3.02 16.40 -11.65
CA ILE A 287 -4.29 15.75 -11.36
C ILE A 287 -5.13 15.72 -12.63
N PHE A 288 -5.62 14.55 -12.97
CA PHE A 288 -6.45 14.32 -14.15
C PHE A 288 -7.82 13.79 -13.77
N ASP A 289 -8.87 14.29 -14.42
CA ASP A 289 -10.22 13.74 -14.37
C ASP A 289 -10.26 12.38 -15.08
N ASN A 290 -10.46 11.32 -14.32
CA ASN A 290 -10.54 9.95 -14.80
C ASN A 290 -11.99 9.48 -15.04
N THR A 291 -12.97 10.37 -14.89
CA THR A 291 -14.37 10.07 -15.21
C THR A 291 -14.64 10.13 -16.71
N VAL A 292 -13.68 10.65 -17.47
CA VAL A 292 -13.67 10.70 -18.95
C VAL A 292 -12.44 9.99 -19.51
N MET A 293 -12.53 9.46 -20.71
CA MET A 293 -11.43 8.76 -21.41
C MET A 293 -11.15 9.42 -22.76
N PRO A 294 -9.89 9.79 -23.04
CA PRO A 294 -8.74 9.79 -22.15
C PRO A 294 -8.91 10.78 -20.98
N PRO A 295 -8.25 10.56 -19.84
CA PRO A 295 -8.28 11.48 -18.69
C PRO A 295 -7.82 12.88 -19.04
N LYS A 296 -8.48 13.90 -18.47
CA LYS A 296 -8.20 15.31 -18.75
C LYS A 296 -7.52 15.99 -17.55
N GLN A 297 -6.46 16.74 -17.79
CA GLN A 297 -5.78 17.48 -16.74
C GLN A 297 -6.70 18.54 -16.11
N LEU A 298 -6.80 18.50 -14.77
CA LEU A 298 -7.63 19.40 -13.97
C LEU A 298 -6.81 20.45 -13.24
N ALA A 299 -5.69 20.04 -12.66
CA ALA A 299 -4.90 20.87 -11.78
C ALA A 299 -3.46 20.37 -11.65
N SER A 300 -2.63 21.24 -11.06
CA SER A 300 -1.26 20.92 -10.67
C SER A 300 -1.00 21.52 -9.29
N ILE A 301 -0.44 20.71 -8.39
CA ILE A 301 -0.07 21.13 -7.03
C ILE A 301 1.45 21.24 -6.98
N GLU A 302 1.95 22.37 -6.48
CA GLU A 302 3.38 22.56 -6.21
C GLU A 302 3.79 21.78 -4.96
N LEU A 303 4.91 21.08 -5.05
CA LEU A 303 5.52 20.34 -3.96
C LEU A 303 6.91 20.91 -3.67
N ARG A 304 7.39 20.68 -2.45
CA ARG A 304 8.67 21.26 -1.99
C ARG A 304 9.93 20.67 -2.64
N ASP A 305 9.81 19.52 -3.32
CA ASP A 305 10.93 18.84 -3.98
C ASP A 305 10.40 17.91 -5.09
N GLN A 306 11.29 17.19 -5.76
CA GLN A 306 10.98 16.27 -6.85
C GLN A 306 10.14 15.06 -6.33
N PRO A 307 8.84 14.96 -6.63
CA PRO A 307 8.05 13.81 -6.26
C PRO A 307 8.39 12.61 -7.15
N GLY A 308 8.51 11.43 -6.54
CA GLY A 308 8.74 10.18 -7.24
C GLY A 308 7.66 9.13 -6.97
N TRP A 309 6.74 9.40 -6.06
CA TRP A 309 5.70 8.46 -5.68
C TRP A 309 4.46 9.15 -5.11
N ILE A 310 3.33 8.45 -5.21
CA ILE A 310 2.05 8.87 -4.66
C ILE A 310 1.26 7.66 -4.18
N THR A 311 0.64 7.76 -3.02
CA THR A 311 -0.38 6.84 -2.54
C THR A 311 -1.47 7.60 -1.79
N PHE A 312 -2.53 6.93 -1.36
CA PHE A 312 -3.72 7.56 -0.82
C PHE A 312 -4.17 6.91 0.49
N SER A 313 -4.76 7.73 1.35
CA SER A 313 -5.36 7.26 2.58
C SER A 313 -6.49 6.27 2.33
N LEU A 314 -6.68 5.34 3.27
CA LEU A 314 -7.72 4.31 3.21
C LEU A 314 -9.13 4.88 3.15
N ASN A 315 -9.34 6.09 3.65
CA ASN A 315 -10.62 6.78 3.62
C ASN A 315 -10.80 7.72 2.41
N GLY A 316 -9.81 7.81 1.52
CA GLY A 316 -9.85 8.65 0.32
C GLY A 316 -9.82 10.16 0.59
N LYS A 317 -9.39 10.60 1.77
CA LYS A 317 -9.36 12.04 2.10
C LYS A 317 -8.01 12.70 1.86
N HIS A 318 -6.92 11.94 2.00
CA HIS A 318 -5.57 12.47 1.91
C HIS A 318 -4.74 11.72 0.88
N ALA A 319 -3.88 12.46 0.22
CA ALA A 319 -2.83 11.95 -0.67
C ALA A 319 -1.47 12.11 0.00
N TYR A 320 -0.57 11.17 -0.26
CA TYR A 320 0.75 11.05 0.33
C TYR A 320 1.83 11.09 -0.75
N PRO A 321 2.20 12.27 -1.28
CA PRO A 321 3.38 12.42 -2.14
C PRO A 321 4.65 12.00 -1.42
N SER A 322 5.61 11.44 -2.15
CA SER A 322 6.90 11.00 -1.60
C SER A 322 7.74 12.12 -0.98
N THR A 323 7.42 13.35 -1.27
CA THR A 323 8.05 14.56 -0.71
C THR A 323 7.59 14.88 0.71
N GLY A 324 6.63 14.10 1.24
CA GLY A 324 6.22 14.10 2.64
C GLY A 324 5.19 15.16 3.02
N GLU A 325 4.62 15.87 2.06
CA GLU A 325 3.41 16.65 2.27
C GLU A 325 2.21 15.72 2.45
N ILE A 326 1.26 16.15 3.24
CA ILE A 326 -0.07 15.55 3.33
C ILE A 326 -1.02 16.50 2.61
N VAL A 327 -1.66 16.00 1.55
CA VAL A 327 -2.55 16.81 0.73
C VAL A 327 -4.00 16.37 0.95
N ASP A 328 -4.88 17.32 1.24
CA ASP A 328 -6.33 17.08 1.23
C ASP A 328 -6.82 16.94 -0.22
N ILE A 329 -7.35 15.78 -0.58
CA ILE A 329 -7.73 15.45 -1.96
C ILE A 329 -8.82 16.39 -2.48
N LYS A 330 -9.83 16.70 -1.64
CA LYS A 330 -10.97 17.52 -2.05
C LYS A 330 -10.59 18.97 -2.32
N THR A 331 -9.77 19.57 -1.45
CA THR A 331 -9.37 20.97 -1.55
C THR A 331 -8.06 21.18 -2.31
N ARG A 332 -7.30 20.09 -2.55
CA ARG A 332 -5.96 20.09 -3.17
C ARG A 332 -4.95 20.95 -2.42
N LYS A 333 -5.17 21.19 -1.13
CA LYS A 333 -4.28 21.96 -0.27
C LYS A 333 -3.37 21.04 0.55
N ILE A 334 -2.12 21.45 0.70
CA ILE A 334 -1.20 20.86 1.67
C ILE A 334 -1.69 21.25 3.07
N ILE A 335 -1.99 20.25 3.91
CA ILE A 335 -2.50 20.46 5.27
C ILE A 335 -1.40 20.36 6.34
N THR A 336 -0.37 19.55 6.08
CA THR A 336 0.81 19.43 6.94
C THR A 336 1.96 18.76 6.17
N THR A 337 3.13 18.68 6.80
CA THR A 337 4.30 17.95 6.28
C THR A 337 4.85 17.02 7.35
N LEU A 338 5.29 15.83 6.93
CA LEU A 338 5.93 14.87 7.82
C LEU A 338 7.29 15.38 8.31
N LYS A 339 7.56 15.18 9.58
CA LYS A 339 8.81 15.58 10.24
C LYS A 339 9.33 14.44 11.11
N ASP A 340 10.66 14.33 11.20
CA ASP A 340 11.34 13.43 12.13
C ASP A 340 11.35 13.96 13.58
N GLU A 341 12.01 13.24 14.48
CA GLU A 341 12.14 13.58 15.89
C GLU A 341 12.83 14.91 16.15
N LYS A 342 13.63 15.37 15.19
CA LYS A 342 14.37 16.65 15.23
C LYS A 342 13.64 17.80 14.55
N GLY A 343 12.47 17.51 13.96
CA GLY A 343 11.69 18.47 13.18
C GLY A 343 12.14 18.63 11.73
N ASN A 344 13.07 17.81 11.25
CA ASN A 344 13.50 17.85 9.85
C ASN A 344 12.43 17.23 8.93
N PRO A 345 12.33 17.69 7.68
CA PRO A 345 11.42 17.12 6.70
C PRO A 345 11.71 15.64 6.43
N VAL A 346 10.64 14.82 6.39
CA VAL A 346 10.73 13.41 5.99
C VAL A 346 10.21 13.24 4.58
N MET A 347 10.94 12.46 3.77
CA MET A 347 10.58 12.13 2.39
C MET A 347 10.79 10.64 2.15
N SER A 348 9.81 9.95 1.59
CA SER A 348 9.91 8.53 1.23
C SER A 348 8.90 8.14 0.17
N GLU A 349 9.31 7.26 -0.73
CA GLU A 349 8.41 6.57 -1.66
C GLU A 349 7.78 5.31 -1.06
N LYS A 350 8.13 4.93 0.18
CA LYS A 350 7.74 3.69 0.84
C LYS A 350 6.85 4.00 2.03
N VAL A 351 5.58 4.22 1.71
CA VAL A 351 4.58 4.69 2.66
C VAL A 351 3.38 3.75 2.63
N VAL A 352 2.87 3.38 3.79
CA VAL A 352 1.67 2.53 3.92
C VAL A 352 0.84 2.94 5.14
N GLU A 353 -0.49 3.05 4.96
CA GLU A 353 -1.43 3.27 6.06
C GLU A 353 -1.81 1.93 6.69
N ILE A 354 -1.73 1.84 8.03
CA ILE A 354 -2.11 0.65 8.80
C ILE A 354 -3.07 1.07 9.92
N HIS A 355 -4.22 0.40 10.01
CA HIS A 355 -5.14 0.55 11.13
C HIS A 355 -4.91 -0.57 12.13
N MET A 356 -4.71 -0.21 13.39
CA MET A 356 -4.35 -1.12 14.48
C MET A 356 -5.47 -1.21 15.53
N SER A 357 -5.83 -2.43 15.92
CA SER A 357 -6.66 -2.72 17.09
C SER A 357 -5.77 -3.35 18.17
N GLY A 358 -5.36 -2.57 19.17
CA GLY A 358 -4.24 -2.97 20.02
C GLY A 358 -2.97 -3.13 19.22
N THR A 359 -2.37 -4.33 19.27
CA THR A 359 -1.15 -4.68 18.54
C THR A 359 -1.41 -5.39 17.19
N MET A 360 -2.68 -5.60 16.82
CA MET A 360 -3.05 -6.30 15.60
C MET A 360 -3.42 -5.34 14.49
N ALA A 361 -2.85 -5.52 13.31
CA ALA A 361 -3.28 -4.83 12.10
C ALA A 361 -4.64 -5.37 11.65
N VAL A 362 -5.61 -4.48 11.43
CA VAL A 362 -7.00 -4.85 11.05
C VAL A 362 -7.40 -4.31 9.68
N LYS A 363 -6.66 -3.33 9.17
CA LYS A 363 -6.84 -2.80 7.81
C LYS A 363 -5.53 -2.21 7.33
N VAL A 364 -5.22 -2.41 6.05
CA VAL A 364 -3.99 -1.90 5.44
C VAL A 364 -4.27 -1.23 4.10
N GLY A 365 -3.47 -0.22 3.78
CA GLY A 365 -3.36 0.39 2.47
C GLY A 365 -2.35 -0.34 1.59
N ASP A 366 -2.10 0.25 0.43
CA ASP A 366 -1.08 -0.21 -0.50
C ASP A 366 -0.07 0.92 -0.78
N GLN A 367 1.09 0.55 -1.33
CA GLN A 367 2.11 1.53 -1.74
C GLN A 367 1.97 1.99 -3.19
N PHE A 368 0.95 1.52 -3.93
CA PHE A 368 0.86 1.70 -5.40
C PHE A 368 -0.25 2.64 -5.85
N GLY A 369 -1.05 3.18 -4.92
CA GLY A 369 -2.21 3.99 -5.27
C GLY A 369 -3.20 3.25 -6.16
N ILE A 370 -3.52 2.01 -5.80
CA ILE A 370 -4.48 1.17 -6.53
C ILE A 370 -5.89 1.73 -6.38
N GLY A 371 -6.65 1.75 -7.47
CA GLY A 371 -8.08 2.04 -7.41
C GLY A 371 -8.84 1.01 -6.57
N ARG A 372 -9.93 1.44 -5.90
CA ARG A 372 -10.67 0.59 -4.95
C ARG A 372 -12.13 0.37 -5.31
N VAL A 373 -12.52 0.76 -6.52
CA VAL A 373 -13.87 0.49 -7.03
C VAL A 373 -13.90 -0.92 -7.61
N SER A 374 -14.43 -1.86 -6.84
CA SER A 374 -14.66 -3.22 -7.32
C SER A 374 -15.90 -3.25 -8.21
N LYS A 375 -15.92 -4.11 -9.25
CA LYS A 375 -17.20 -4.43 -9.92
C LYS A 375 -18.14 -5.00 -8.88
N VAL A 376 -19.29 -4.36 -8.72
CA VAL A 376 -20.41 -5.01 -8.04
C VAL A 376 -20.71 -6.29 -8.82
N LYS A 377 -20.56 -7.43 -8.15
CA LYS A 377 -20.91 -8.74 -8.73
C LYS A 377 -22.40 -8.84 -8.95
#